data_98048850895dc76668f8b5880ec41b2d
#
_entry.id   98048850895dc76668f8b5880ec41b2d
#
_cell.length_a   1.000
_cell.length_b   1.000
_cell.length_c   1.000
_cell.angle_alpha   90.00
_cell.angle_beta   90.00
_cell.angle_gamma   90.00
#
_symmetry.space_group_name_H-M   'P 1'
#
loop_
_entity.id
_entity.type
_entity.pdbx_description
1 polymer ?
#
loop_
_entity_poly.entity_id
_entity_poly.type
_entity_poly.pdbx_seq_one_letter_code
_entity_poly.pdbx_strand_id
1 'polypeptide(L)'
;VGRVRAMTNDDGKKIESAGPSVPVEIIGLAEVPGAGDIFDAVDDEKMARELVEQRKDKEKEERNKLFHKVTLDNLFDSIQQGEMKELNIIVKADVQGSVEAVRSSLEKLTNDEVRVRVIHGAVGAINESDVMLAAASGAIIVGFNVRPDRLRCTAGR
;
A
#
# COMPACT_ATOMS: atom_id res chain seq x y z
N VAL A 1 9.03 -9.65 -8.97
CA VAL A 1 10.25 -10.21 -9.59
C VAL A 1 10.88 -9.13 -10.45
N GLY A 2 12.20 -9.00 -10.41
CA GLY A 2 12.94 -8.07 -11.24
C GLY A 2 14.37 -8.50 -11.45
N ARG A 3 15.01 -8.00 -12.51
CA ARG A 3 16.41 -8.21 -12.76
C ARG A 3 17.18 -6.95 -12.38
N VAL A 4 18.07 -7.05 -11.42
CA VAL A 4 18.92 -5.92 -11.03
C VAL A 4 19.79 -5.49 -12.23
N ARG A 5 19.63 -4.24 -12.64
CA ARG A 5 20.39 -3.64 -13.78
C ARG A 5 21.54 -2.78 -13.30
N ALA A 6 21.38 -2.12 -12.17
CA ALA A 6 22.39 -1.30 -11.54
C ALA A 6 22.14 -1.19 -10.05
N MET A 7 23.22 -1.05 -9.30
CA MET A 7 23.21 -0.71 -7.88
C MET A 7 24.06 0.54 -7.68
N THR A 8 23.59 1.42 -6.81
CA THR A 8 24.26 2.68 -6.48
C THR A 8 24.38 2.80 -4.97
N ASN A 9 25.52 3.24 -4.46
CA ASN A 9 25.68 3.48 -3.03
C ASN A 9 25.12 4.86 -2.63
N ASP A 10 25.26 5.22 -1.36
CA ASP A 10 24.88 6.50 -0.78
C ASP A 10 25.59 7.72 -1.40
N ASP A 11 26.79 7.54 -1.93
CA ASP A 11 27.56 8.57 -2.67
C ASP A 11 27.09 8.74 -4.13
N GLY A 12 26.14 7.97 -4.62
CA GLY A 12 25.70 7.98 -6.01
C GLY A 12 26.64 7.24 -6.98
N LYS A 13 27.61 6.47 -6.46
CA LYS A 13 28.55 5.68 -7.28
C LYS A 13 27.99 4.31 -7.57
N LYS A 14 28.14 3.85 -8.81
CA LYS A 14 27.78 2.49 -9.19
C LYS A 14 28.67 1.47 -8.50
N ILE A 15 28.07 0.44 -7.94
CA ILE A 15 28.75 -0.68 -7.28
C ILE A 15 28.29 -2.00 -7.88
N GLU A 16 29.15 -3.01 -7.88
CA GLU A 16 28.84 -4.35 -8.38
C GLU A 16 28.36 -5.29 -7.27
N SER A 17 28.75 -5.03 -6.03
CA SER A 17 28.35 -5.81 -4.88
C SER A 17 28.25 -4.92 -3.63
N ALA A 18 27.36 -5.28 -2.72
CA ALA A 18 27.21 -4.61 -1.44
C ALA A 18 27.24 -5.65 -0.31
N GLY A 19 27.95 -5.32 0.77
CA GLY A 19 27.99 -6.13 1.98
C GLY A 19 26.79 -5.86 2.90
N PRO A 20 26.71 -6.59 4.04
CA PRO A 20 25.70 -6.31 5.07
C PRO A 20 25.78 -4.86 5.58
N SER A 21 24.62 -4.28 5.91
CA SER A 21 24.49 -2.94 6.47
C SER A 21 24.94 -1.78 5.55
N VAL A 22 25.06 -2.02 4.25
CA VAL A 22 25.37 -0.97 3.26
C VAL A 22 24.04 -0.56 2.59
N PRO A 23 23.66 0.73 2.66
CA PRO A 23 22.50 1.22 1.92
C PRO A 23 22.79 1.22 0.43
N VAL A 24 21.85 0.72 -0.37
CA VAL A 24 21.98 0.66 -1.82
C VAL A 24 20.67 1.02 -2.50
N GLU A 25 20.76 1.79 -3.56
CA GLU A 25 19.67 2.01 -4.50
C GLU A 25 19.75 0.95 -5.61
N ILE A 26 18.64 0.25 -5.83
CA ILE A 26 18.56 -0.84 -6.82
C ILE A 26 17.65 -0.41 -7.97
N ILE A 27 18.14 -0.54 -9.18
CA ILE A 27 17.38 -0.26 -10.41
C ILE A 27 17.13 -1.57 -11.15
N GLY A 28 15.87 -1.80 -11.55
CA GLY A 28 15.48 -2.95 -12.38
C GLY A 28 14.36 -3.81 -11.81
N LEU A 29 13.80 -3.44 -10.66
CA LEU A 29 12.60 -4.09 -10.13
C LEU A 29 11.36 -3.62 -10.90
N ALA A 30 10.40 -4.52 -11.11
CA ALA A 30 9.15 -4.21 -11.80
C ALA A 30 8.23 -3.31 -10.95
N GLU A 31 8.22 -3.53 -9.65
CA GLU A 31 7.45 -2.78 -8.66
C GLU A 31 8.35 -2.45 -7.47
N VAL A 32 8.03 -1.37 -6.77
CA VAL A 32 8.73 -1.01 -5.54
C VAL A 32 8.27 -1.95 -4.43
N PRO A 33 9.20 -2.67 -3.77
CA PRO A 33 8.84 -3.53 -2.64
C PRO A 33 8.38 -2.72 -1.44
N GLY A 34 7.57 -3.35 -0.60
CA GLY A 34 7.16 -2.78 0.69
C GLY A 34 8.32 -2.73 1.69
N ALA A 35 8.20 -1.86 2.68
CA ALA A 35 9.16 -1.82 3.77
C ALA A 35 9.15 -3.13 4.56
N GLY A 36 10.33 -3.73 4.75
CA GLY A 36 10.48 -5.01 5.44
C GLY A 36 10.29 -6.25 4.57
N ASP A 37 10.06 -6.09 3.26
CA ASP A 37 10.00 -7.23 2.34
C ASP A 37 11.34 -7.96 2.25
N ILE A 38 11.28 -9.28 2.18
CA ILE A 38 12.46 -10.13 2.07
C ILE A 38 12.87 -10.26 0.61
N PHE A 39 14.15 -10.01 0.35
CA PHE A 39 14.77 -10.19 -0.96
C PHE A 39 15.49 -11.53 -1.03
N ASP A 40 15.06 -12.38 -1.95
CA ASP A 40 15.72 -13.63 -2.27
C ASP A 40 16.37 -13.53 -3.66
N ALA A 41 17.65 -13.82 -3.77
CA ALA A 41 18.35 -13.93 -5.04
C ALA A 41 18.15 -15.34 -5.63
N VAL A 42 17.80 -15.41 -6.91
CA VAL A 42 17.55 -16.67 -7.63
C VAL A 42 18.30 -16.59 -8.96
N ASP A 43 18.94 -17.68 -9.37
CA ASP A 43 19.73 -17.72 -10.61
C ASP A 43 18.84 -17.79 -11.86
N ASP A 44 17.64 -18.36 -11.75
CA ASP A 44 16.72 -18.55 -12.86
C ASP A 44 15.44 -17.69 -12.68
N GLU A 45 15.19 -16.83 -13.69
CA GLU A 45 14.00 -15.97 -13.70
C GLU A 45 12.69 -16.74 -13.73
N LYS A 46 12.65 -17.92 -14.38
CA LYS A 46 11.46 -18.76 -14.43
C LYS A 46 11.10 -19.28 -13.04
N MET A 47 12.10 -19.79 -12.33
CA MET A 47 11.96 -20.26 -10.96
C MET A 47 11.51 -19.13 -10.01
N ALA A 48 12.06 -17.92 -10.19
CA ALA A 48 11.65 -16.75 -9.42
C ALA A 48 10.17 -16.41 -9.61
N ARG A 49 9.67 -16.47 -10.84
CA ARG A 49 8.26 -16.21 -11.15
C ARG A 49 7.34 -17.26 -10.53
N GLU A 50 7.68 -18.55 -10.62
CA GLU A 50 6.90 -19.63 -10.02
C GLU A 50 6.82 -19.49 -8.49
N LEU A 51 7.93 -19.15 -7.84
CA LEU A 51 7.96 -18.91 -6.38
C LEU A 51 7.06 -17.75 -5.96
N VAL A 52 7.11 -16.64 -6.70
CA VAL A 52 6.28 -15.45 -6.40
C VAL A 52 4.81 -15.76 -6.62
N GLU A 53 4.44 -16.49 -7.66
CA GLU A 53 3.07 -16.90 -7.93
C GLU A 53 2.53 -17.79 -6.80
N GLN A 54 3.29 -18.77 -6.35
CA GLN A 54 2.93 -19.61 -5.20
C GLN A 54 2.75 -18.79 -3.90
N ARG A 55 3.60 -17.77 -3.65
CA ARG A 55 3.45 -16.89 -2.48
C ARG A 55 2.18 -16.06 -2.58
N LYS A 56 1.90 -15.46 -3.74
CA LYS A 56 0.68 -14.68 -3.99
C LYS A 56 -0.59 -15.52 -3.83
N ASP A 57 -0.58 -16.75 -4.28
CA ASP A 57 -1.73 -17.65 -4.14
C ASP A 57 -1.97 -18.00 -2.67
N LYS A 58 -0.93 -18.30 -1.90
CA LYS A 58 -1.04 -18.53 -0.46
C LYS A 58 -1.59 -17.32 0.29
N GLU A 59 -1.07 -16.12 0.02
CA GLU A 59 -1.58 -14.87 0.63
C GLU A 59 -3.04 -14.62 0.27
N LYS A 60 -3.43 -14.94 -0.96
CA LYS A 60 -4.81 -14.83 -1.43
C LYS A 60 -5.72 -15.83 -0.74
N GLU A 61 -5.27 -17.07 -0.56
CA GLU A 61 -6.02 -18.09 0.20
C GLU A 61 -6.17 -17.69 1.68
N GLU A 62 -5.11 -17.22 2.32
CA GLU A 62 -5.14 -16.76 3.71
C GLU A 62 -6.09 -15.57 3.88
N ARG A 63 -6.04 -14.61 2.96
CA ARG A 63 -6.97 -13.48 2.94
C ARG A 63 -8.41 -13.94 2.78
N ASN A 64 -8.67 -14.86 1.85
CA ASN A 64 -10.01 -15.41 1.64
C ASN A 64 -10.51 -16.19 2.88
N LYS A 65 -9.65 -16.91 3.58
CA LYS A 65 -10.00 -17.59 4.85
C LYS A 65 -10.37 -16.62 5.95
N LEU A 66 -9.75 -15.43 5.99
CA LEU A 66 -10.11 -14.37 6.93
C LEU A 66 -11.48 -13.75 6.60
N PHE A 67 -11.80 -13.56 5.33
CA PHE A 67 -13.09 -13.04 4.89
C PHE A 67 -14.25 -14.06 5.11
N HIS A 68 -14.00 -15.37 5.04
CA HIS A 68 -15.02 -16.40 5.28
C HIS A 68 -15.36 -16.62 6.78
N LYS A 69 -14.64 -16.00 7.70
CA LYS A 69 -14.94 -16.08 9.15
C LYS A 69 -15.94 -15.06 9.66
N VAL A 70 -16.51 -14.23 8.79
CA VAL A 70 -17.65 -13.37 9.17
C VAL A 70 -18.92 -14.23 9.11
N THR A 71 -19.17 -14.98 10.16
CA THR A 71 -20.43 -15.69 10.38
C THR A 71 -21.51 -14.71 10.83
N LEU A 72 -22.78 -15.05 10.57
CA LEU A 72 -23.93 -14.24 10.98
C LEU A 72 -23.93 -13.94 12.48
N ASP A 73 -23.36 -14.81 13.31
CA ASP A 73 -23.20 -14.62 14.75
C ASP A 73 -22.33 -13.40 15.09
N ASN A 74 -21.22 -13.20 14.34
CA ASN A 74 -20.35 -12.03 14.53
C ASN A 74 -20.99 -10.70 14.06
N LEU A 75 -21.98 -10.77 13.14
CA LEU A 75 -22.76 -9.61 12.72
C LEU A 75 -23.68 -9.12 13.85
N PHE A 76 -24.29 -10.02 14.59
CA PHE A 76 -25.16 -9.65 15.73
C PHE A 76 -24.34 -9.03 16.88
N ASP A 77 -23.15 -9.52 17.15
CA ASP A 77 -22.23 -8.95 18.17
C ASP A 77 -21.77 -7.55 17.78
N SER A 78 -21.48 -7.31 16.50
CA SER A 78 -21.08 -5.97 16.01
C SER A 78 -22.25 -4.97 16.01
N ILE A 79 -23.49 -5.42 15.82
CA ILE A 79 -24.69 -4.56 15.92
C ILE A 79 -25.00 -4.19 17.38
N GLN A 80 -24.70 -5.07 18.34
CA GLN A 80 -24.90 -4.79 19.77
C GLN A 80 -23.85 -3.83 20.37
N GLN A 81 -22.66 -3.71 19.77
CA GLN A 81 -21.59 -2.85 20.27
C GLN A 81 -21.73 -1.36 19.89
N GLY A 82 -22.84 -0.95 19.27
CA GLY A 82 -23.07 0.43 18.85
C GLY A 82 -22.27 0.79 17.59
N GLU A 83 -22.88 1.60 16.73
CA GLU A 83 -22.25 2.06 15.48
C GLU A 83 -20.99 2.89 15.79
N MET A 84 -19.83 2.25 15.84
CA MET A 84 -18.57 3.00 15.74
C MET A 84 -18.54 3.70 14.39
N LYS A 85 -18.44 5.01 14.40
CA LYS A 85 -18.33 5.80 13.18
C LYS A 85 -17.03 5.45 12.48
N GLU A 86 -17.10 4.96 11.23
CA GLU A 86 -15.94 4.72 10.41
C GLU A 86 -15.58 5.97 9.60
N LEU A 87 -14.33 6.42 9.71
CA LEU A 87 -13.77 7.46 8.88
C LEU A 87 -12.88 6.81 7.82
N ASN A 88 -13.41 6.71 6.60
CA ASN A 88 -12.67 6.17 5.47
C ASN A 88 -11.74 7.24 4.88
N ILE A 89 -10.48 6.88 4.65
CA ILE A 89 -9.46 7.77 4.11
C ILE A 89 -8.77 7.12 2.91
N ILE A 90 -8.51 7.94 1.89
CA ILE A 90 -7.64 7.62 0.75
C ILE A 90 -6.36 8.43 0.91
N VAL A 91 -5.19 7.77 0.90
CA VAL A 91 -3.90 8.44 1.04
C VAL A 91 -3.18 8.46 -0.31
N LYS A 92 -2.75 9.65 -0.72
CA LYS A 92 -1.88 9.84 -1.90
C LYS A 92 -0.62 10.56 -1.47
N ALA A 93 0.55 10.05 -1.88
CA ALA A 93 1.84 10.67 -1.57
C ALA A 93 2.79 10.63 -2.77
N ASP A 94 3.91 11.32 -2.66
CA ASP A 94 4.96 11.39 -3.68
C ASP A 94 5.78 10.09 -3.79
N VAL A 95 5.98 9.40 -2.67
CA VAL A 95 6.73 8.14 -2.59
C VAL A 95 6.03 7.12 -1.69
N GLN A 96 6.36 5.84 -1.88
CA GLN A 96 5.73 4.73 -1.14
C GLN A 96 5.94 4.83 0.37
N GLY A 97 7.15 5.20 0.81
CA GLY A 97 7.45 5.38 2.23
C GLY A 97 6.59 6.47 2.89
N SER A 98 6.27 7.54 2.16
CA SER A 98 5.36 8.59 2.65
C SER A 98 3.93 8.07 2.80
N VAL A 99 3.45 7.23 1.85
CA VAL A 99 2.12 6.59 1.96
C VAL A 99 2.03 5.75 3.24
N GLU A 100 3.03 4.92 3.49
CA GLU A 100 3.07 4.03 4.66
C GLU A 100 3.17 4.81 5.97
N ALA A 101 4.00 5.85 6.02
CA ALA A 101 4.15 6.70 7.20
C ALA A 101 2.86 7.44 7.55
N VAL A 102 2.20 8.05 6.54
CA VAL A 102 0.93 8.76 6.72
C VAL A 102 -0.17 7.78 7.13
N ARG A 103 -0.26 6.62 6.48
CA ARG A 103 -1.20 5.56 6.83
C ARG A 103 -1.05 5.14 8.28
N SER A 104 0.16 4.77 8.70
CA SER A 104 0.46 4.35 10.08
C SER A 104 0.11 5.43 11.10
N SER A 105 0.36 6.71 10.76
CA SER A 105 0.03 7.83 11.63
C SER A 105 -1.47 8.05 11.76
N LEU A 106 -2.23 7.93 10.65
CA LEU A 106 -3.68 8.09 10.64
C LEU A 106 -4.38 6.93 11.38
N GLU A 107 -3.94 5.69 11.18
CA GLU A 107 -4.52 4.52 11.85
C GLU A 107 -4.35 4.58 13.38
N LYS A 108 -3.28 5.23 13.89
CA LYS A 108 -3.07 5.47 15.32
C LYS A 108 -4.02 6.48 15.94
N LEU A 109 -4.72 7.29 15.15
CA LEU A 109 -5.72 8.25 15.62
C LEU A 109 -7.08 7.59 15.91
N THR A 110 -7.22 6.30 15.64
CA THR A 110 -8.43 5.54 16.00
C THR A 110 -8.65 5.62 17.51
N ASN A 111 -9.89 5.94 17.90
CA ASN A 111 -10.35 5.95 19.29
C ASN A 111 -11.64 5.12 19.42
N ASP A 112 -12.22 5.08 20.63
CA ASP A 112 -13.42 4.28 20.93
C ASP A 112 -14.68 4.78 20.22
N GLU A 113 -14.71 6.04 19.76
CA GLU A 113 -15.86 6.65 19.07
C GLU A 113 -15.75 6.60 17.55
N VAL A 114 -14.49 6.72 17.01
CA VAL A 114 -14.22 6.83 15.58
C VAL A 114 -13.08 5.90 15.19
N ARG A 115 -13.38 5.00 14.26
CA ARG A 115 -12.37 4.14 13.65
C ARG A 115 -11.86 4.75 12.36
N VAL A 116 -10.58 5.11 12.33
CA VAL A 116 -9.90 5.58 11.11
C VAL A 116 -9.46 4.40 10.28
N ARG A 117 -9.92 4.34 9.03
CA ARG A 117 -9.59 3.27 8.09
C ARG A 117 -9.04 3.81 6.78
N VAL A 118 -7.80 3.46 6.46
CA VAL A 118 -7.24 3.78 5.14
C VAL A 118 -7.66 2.70 4.14
N ILE A 119 -8.61 3.05 3.27
CA ILE A 119 -9.18 2.12 2.29
C ILE A 119 -8.32 1.98 1.03
N HIS A 120 -7.56 3.02 0.69
CA HIS A 120 -6.64 3.01 -0.45
C HIS A 120 -5.44 3.91 -0.20
N GLY A 121 -4.24 3.43 -0.56
CA GLY A 121 -3.01 4.20 -0.51
C GLY A 121 -2.22 4.00 -1.81
N ALA A 122 -1.84 5.10 -2.47
CA ALA A 122 -1.08 5.02 -3.72
C ALA A 122 -0.14 6.22 -3.91
N VAL A 123 0.87 6.02 -4.73
CA VAL A 123 1.85 7.04 -5.11
C VAL A 123 1.36 7.82 -6.33
N GLY A 124 1.67 9.12 -6.35
CA GLY A 124 1.39 10.02 -7.47
C GLY A 124 0.26 11.01 -7.22
N ALA A 125 -0.08 11.79 -8.25
CA ALA A 125 -1.12 12.81 -8.21
C ALA A 125 -2.50 12.22 -7.91
N ILE A 126 -3.37 13.04 -7.32
CA ILE A 126 -4.78 12.67 -7.12
C ILE A 126 -5.47 12.72 -8.49
N ASN A 127 -6.05 11.60 -8.91
CA ASN A 127 -6.71 11.44 -10.19
C ASN A 127 -8.24 11.28 -10.04
N GLU A 128 -8.95 11.21 -11.16
CA GLU A 128 -10.41 11.07 -11.19
C GLU A 128 -10.89 9.77 -10.54
N SER A 129 -10.16 8.67 -10.72
CA SER A 129 -10.50 7.39 -10.12
C SER A 129 -10.45 7.45 -8.58
N ASP A 130 -9.48 8.20 -8.02
CA ASP A 130 -9.39 8.44 -6.58
C ASP A 130 -10.61 9.23 -6.07
N VAL A 131 -11.05 10.24 -6.84
CA VAL A 131 -12.24 11.05 -6.52
C VAL A 131 -13.52 10.22 -6.61
N MET A 132 -13.64 9.38 -7.65
CA MET A 132 -14.79 8.48 -7.79
C MET A 132 -14.84 7.45 -6.64
N LEU A 133 -13.69 6.89 -6.26
CA LEU A 133 -13.60 5.98 -5.13
C LEU A 133 -13.98 6.67 -3.82
N ALA A 134 -13.50 7.90 -3.61
CA ALA A 134 -13.84 8.70 -2.44
C ALA A 134 -15.35 8.99 -2.35
N ALA A 135 -15.96 9.39 -3.47
CA ALA A 135 -17.40 9.65 -3.55
C ALA A 135 -18.21 8.39 -3.29
N ALA A 136 -17.81 7.24 -3.85
CA ALA A 136 -18.53 5.97 -3.66
C ALA A 136 -18.42 5.41 -2.24
N SER A 137 -17.30 5.66 -1.55
CA SER A 137 -17.03 5.13 -0.20
C SER A 137 -17.23 6.14 0.92
N GLY A 138 -17.64 7.37 0.62
CA GLY A 138 -17.73 8.47 1.60
C GLY A 138 -16.38 8.79 2.25
N ALA A 139 -15.28 8.60 1.51
CA ALA A 139 -13.93 8.75 2.03
C ALA A 139 -13.37 10.16 1.83
N ILE A 140 -12.45 10.55 2.71
CA ILE A 140 -11.67 11.80 2.59
C ILE A 140 -10.35 11.49 1.89
N ILE A 141 -9.96 12.33 0.93
CA ILE A 141 -8.66 12.21 0.26
C ILE A 141 -7.63 13.06 0.98
N VAL A 142 -6.55 12.43 1.42
CA VAL A 142 -5.39 13.08 2.05
C VAL A 142 -4.20 13.00 1.08
N GLY A 143 -3.74 14.14 0.61
CA GLY A 143 -2.56 14.26 -0.25
C GLY A 143 -1.35 14.76 0.53
N PHE A 144 -0.24 13.99 0.51
CA PHE A 144 1.03 14.39 1.09
C PHE A 144 2.04 14.70 -0.03
N ASN A 145 2.47 15.96 -0.12
CA ASN A 145 3.38 16.46 -1.15
C ASN A 145 2.96 16.15 -2.61
N VAL A 146 1.66 16.06 -2.85
CA VAL A 146 1.06 15.82 -4.18
C VAL A 146 0.01 16.87 -4.49
N ARG A 147 -0.25 17.08 -5.79
CA ARG A 147 -1.28 17.99 -6.25
C ARG A 147 -2.33 17.22 -7.05
N PRO A 148 -3.59 17.69 -7.04
CA PRO A 148 -4.61 17.17 -7.94
C PRO A 148 -4.22 17.39 -9.40
N ASP A 149 -4.57 16.43 -10.27
CA ASP A 149 -4.38 16.59 -11.71
C ASP A 149 -5.32 17.70 -12.22
N ARG A 150 -4.75 18.70 -12.91
CA ARG A 150 -5.45 19.93 -13.31
C ARG A 150 -6.60 19.73 -14.31
N LEU A 151 -6.63 18.60 -14.99
CA LEU A 151 -7.59 18.38 -16.08
C LEU A 151 -8.98 17.95 -15.61
N ARG A 152 -9.24 17.75 -14.31
CA ARG A 152 -10.44 17.05 -13.85
C ARG A 152 -11.11 17.56 -12.55
N CYS A 153 -10.72 18.71 -12.05
CA CYS A 153 -11.38 19.33 -10.87
C CYS A 153 -12.72 20.04 -11.18
N THR A 154 -13.34 19.83 -12.35
CA THR A 154 -14.60 20.48 -12.72
C THR A 154 -15.86 19.67 -12.41
N ALA A 155 -15.74 18.47 -11.85
CA ALA A 155 -16.89 17.61 -11.51
C ALA A 155 -17.18 17.66 -10.01
N GLY A 156 -17.62 18.83 -9.49
CA GLY A 156 -18.02 18.91 -8.09
C GLY A 156 -18.26 20.33 -7.59
N ARG A 157 -19.19 21.02 -8.18
CA ARG A 157 -19.92 22.15 -7.59
C ARG A 157 -21.38 21.80 -7.47
#